data_36608277c3ffdf9ab6f997cde6daec47
#
_entry.id   36608277c3ffdf9ab6f997cde6daec47
#
_cell.length_a   1.000
_cell.length_b   1.000
_cell.length_c   1.000
_cell.angle_alpha   90.00
_cell.angle_beta   90.00
_cell.angle_gamma   90.00
#
_symmetry.space_group_name_H-M   'P 1'
#
loop_
_entity.id
_entity.type
_entity.pdbx_description
1 polymer ?
#
loop_
_entity_poly.entity_id
_entity_poly.type
_entity_poly.pdbx_seq_one_letter_code
_entity_poly.pdbx_strand_id
1 'polypeptide(L)'
;QLLFDILPYISILDPACGSGAFLVAAMKTLINLYSAIIGKIEFLNDINLKTWLVEIHKKHASINYFIKKSIITDNLFGVDIMEEATEIAKLRLFLALVASATSVDELEPLPNIDFNIMPGNSLIGLLKVDNKTFEESLDLVTQSYYHTYAEKLEERNRLLDTYRHASSYADDLRALRDNIEKKSNEVRGTLDRLLLDEFDKLGIKYEEATWDEKKNKEGKPKKRALRMDDLKRLKPFHWGFEFSEIIGKRGGFNAIVTNPPWEIFKPNGKEFFEEYSELVSKKKMSIKEFEKEQGKLLKDKDILKAWLAYLSEYPHVSEFYRNATQYKNQISIVNGKKAGTDINLYKIFTEQCFNLMSKYGECGIVIPSGIYTDLGTKRLREILFEESLVTGL
;
A
#
# COMPACT_ATOMS: atom_id res chain seq x y z
N GLN A 1 20.86 -5.26 23.51
CA GLN A 1 19.51 -4.67 23.39
C GLN A 1 19.27 -4.10 22.00
N LEU A 2 20.03 -3.08 21.50
CA LEU A 2 19.81 -2.49 20.16
C LEU A 2 19.75 -3.53 19.03
N LEU A 3 20.68 -4.48 19.02
CA LEU A 3 20.85 -5.44 17.96
C LEU A 3 19.76 -6.54 17.93
N PHE A 4 19.24 -6.95 19.09
CA PHE A 4 18.32 -8.09 19.19
C PHE A 4 16.88 -7.68 19.47
N ASP A 5 16.68 -6.59 20.23
CA ASP A 5 15.37 -6.21 20.73
C ASP A 5 14.78 -4.98 20.01
N ILE A 6 15.60 -4.23 19.25
CA ILE A 6 15.17 -2.99 18.61
C ILE A 6 15.29 -3.07 17.08
N LEU A 7 16.51 -3.26 16.56
CA LEU A 7 16.75 -3.20 15.13
C LEU A 7 15.88 -4.18 14.29
N PRO A 8 15.71 -5.46 14.68
CA PRO A 8 14.87 -6.39 13.91
C PRO A 8 13.39 -6.05 13.94
N TYR A 9 12.96 -5.20 14.89
CA TYR A 9 11.57 -4.81 15.05
C TYR A 9 11.24 -3.43 14.46
N ILE A 10 12.24 -2.71 13.95
CA ILE A 10 11.98 -1.48 13.20
C ILE A 10 11.27 -1.83 11.89
N SER A 11 10.10 -1.26 11.69
CA SER A 11 9.32 -1.43 10.46
C SER A 11 9.26 -0.12 9.69
N ILE A 12 9.76 -0.13 8.45
CA ILE A 12 9.74 1.01 7.54
C ILE A 12 8.81 0.69 6.36
N LEU A 13 7.82 1.52 6.16
CA LEU A 13 6.80 1.36 5.12
C LEU A 13 6.94 2.44 4.04
N ASP A 14 6.77 2.01 2.79
CA ASP A 14 6.37 2.88 1.69
C ASP A 14 5.00 2.44 1.15
N PRO A 15 3.89 3.17 1.45
CA PRO A 15 2.55 2.77 1.01
C PRO A 15 2.23 3.10 -0.45
N ALA A 16 3.17 3.71 -1.19
CA ALA A 16 3.11 3.97 -2.63
C ALA A 16 4.48 3.68 -3.24
N CYS A 17 4.99 2.46 -3.02
CA CYS A 17 6.41 2.16 -3.16
C CYS A 17 6.92 2.19 -4.61
N GLY A 18 6.04 2.14 -5.60
CA GLY A 18 6.44 2.08 -6.99
C GLY A 18 7.50 1.00 -7.21
N SER A 19 8.58 1.34 -7.89
CA SER A 19 9.72 0.45 -8.10
C SER A 19 10.70 0.37 -6.91
N GLY A 20 10.33 0.80 -5.70
CA GLY A 20 11.10 0.61 -4.46
C GLY A 20 12.26 1.59 -4.23
N ALA A 21 12.24 2.78 -4.82
CA ALA A 21 13.35 3.73 -4.70
C ALA A 21 13.59 4.18 -3.24
N PHE A 22 12.52 4.51 -2.52
CA PHE A 22 12.60 4.89 -1.11
C PHE A 22 12.98 3.72 -0.20
N LEU A 23 12.53 2.51 -0.50
CA LEU A 23 12.93 1.31 0.24
C LEU A 23 14.43 1.03 0.12
N VAL A 24 15.00 1.20 -1.09
CA VAL A 24 16.45 1.08 -1.29
C VAL A 24 17.22 2.17 -0.55
N ALA A 25 16.70 3.40 -0.49
CA ALA A 25 17.31 4.48 0.27
C ALA A 25 17.26 4.20 1.79
N ALA A 26 16.13 3.73 2.30
CA ALA A 26 15.96 3.32 3.69
C ALA A 26 16.91 2.18 4.05
N MET A 27 17.07 1.17 3.17
CA MET A 27 18.04 0.10 3.35
C MET A 27 19.46 0.63 3.53
N LYS A 28 19.91 1.58 2.71
CA LYS A 28 21.25 2.18 2.83
C LYS A 28 21.45 2.85 4.20
N THR A 29 20.44 3.53 4.72
CA THR A 29 20.48 4.16 6.05
C THR A 29 20.59 3.12 7.15
N LEU A 30 19.79 2.07 7.09
CA LEU A 30 19.83 0.98 8.07
C LEU A 30 21.15 0.21 8.03
N ILE A 31 21.76 0.00 6.86
CA ILE A 31 23.09 -0.64 6.73
C ILE A 31 24.12 0.11 7.57
N ASN A 32 24.14 1.45 7.48
CA ASN A 32 25.06 2.27 8.27
C ASN A 32 24.85 2.08 9.78
N LEU A 33 23.59 2.01 10.20
CA LEU A 33 23.24 1.82 11.61
C LEU A 33 23.65 0.41 12.11
N TYR A 34 23.29 -0.64 11.39
CA TYR A 34 23.69 -2.01 11.72
C TYR A 34 25.20 -2.17 11.76
N SER A 35 25.90 -1.64 10.75
CA SER A 35 27.37 -1.71 10.65
C SER A 35 28.05 -0.98 11.81
N ALA A 36 27.55 0.19 12.20
CA ALA A 36 28.06 0.96 13.33
C ALA A 36 27.89 0.21 14.67
N ILE A 37 26.78 -0.49 14.85
CA ILE A 37 26.48 -1.27 16.07
C ILE A 37 27.32 -2.54 16.09
N ILE A 38 27.36 -3.30 14.99
CA ILE A 38 28.13 -4.54 14.89
C ILE A 38 29.64 -4.27 15.04
N GLY A 39 30.14 -3.21 14.39
CA GLY A 39 31.56 -2.84 14.49
C GLY A 39 31.98 -2.46 15.91
N LYS A 40 31.06 -2.10 16.81
CA LYS A 40 31.38 -1.88 18.22
C LYS A 40 31.49 -3.14 19.05
N ILE A 41 30.95 -4.27 18.60
CA ILE A 41 30.98 -5.54 19.36
C ILE A 41 32.41 -6.01 19.64
N GLU A 42 33.32 -5.78 18.72
CA GLU A 42 34.72 -6.14 18.88
C GLU A 42 35.39 -5.44 20.07
N PHE A 43 34.96 -4.21 20.36
CA PHE A 43 35.47 -3.38 21.44
C PHE A 43 34.75 -3.61 22.79
N LEU A 44 33.67 -4.38 22.80
CA LEU A 44 32.92 -4.71 24.01
C LEU A 44 33.46 -5.99 24.65
N ASN A 45 33.56 -6.01 25.99
CA ASN A 45 33.91 -7.19 26.76
C ASN A 45 32.70 -8.09 27.06
N ASP A 46 31.85 -8.32 26.05
CA ASP A 46 30.66 -9.17 26.15
C ASP A 46 30.87 -10.46 25.36
N ILE A 47 30.96 -11.56 26.11
CA ILE A 47 31.22 -12.90 25.54
C ILE A 47 30.05 -13.35 24.64
N ASN A 48 28.82 -13.05 25.01
CA ASN A 48 27.63 -13.46 24.27
C ASN A 48 27.59 -12.78 22.90
N LEU A 49 27.87 -11.48 22.84
CA LEU A 49 27.94 -10.73 21.60
C LEU A 49 29.07 -11.20 20.68
N LYS A 50 30.26 -11.53 21.26
CA LYS A 50 31.38 -12.06 20.50
C LYS A 50 31.07 -13.47 19.96
N THR A 51 30.44 -14.31 20.76
CA THR A 51 30.02 -15.65 20.33
C THR A 51 29.01 -15.55 19.19
N TRP A 52 28.01 -14.69 19.33
CA TRP A 52 27.04 -14.41 18.27
C TRP A 52 27.72 -13.95 16.96
N LEU A 53 28.68 -13.04 17.04
CA LEU A 53 29.41 -12.56 15.87
C LEU A 53 30.20 -13.68 15.18
N VAL A 54 30.80 -14.58 15.95
CA VAL A 54 31.49 -15.76 15.43
C VAL A 54 30.50 -16.73 14.74
N GLU A 55 29.30 -16.89 15.29
CA GLU A 55 28.26 -17.72 14.67
C GLU A 55 27.76 -17.13 13.35
N ILE A 56 27.59 -15.80 13.28
CA ILE A 56 27.22 -15.12 12.03
C ILE A 56 28.31 -15.35 10.97
N HIS A 57 29.58 -15.18 11.31
CA HIS A 57 30.68 -15.46 10.37
C HIS A 57 30.77 -16.94 9.90
N LYS A 58 30.25 -17.86 10.70
CA LYS A 58 30.18 -19.28 10.29
C LYS A 58 29.00 -19.60 9.38
N LYS A 59 27.88 -18.90 9.58
CA LYS A 59 26.61 -19.13 8.84
C LYS A 59 26.51 -18.33 7.55
N HIS A 60 27.18 -17.18 7.50
CA HIS A 60 27.10 -16.24 6.39
C HIS A 60 28.50 -15.92 5.88
N ALA A 61 28.67 -15.95 4.58
CA ALA A 61 29.91 -15.65 3.92
C ALA A 61 30.43 -14.22 4.14
N SER A 62 29.49 -13.27 4.35
CA SER A 62 29.80 -11.86 4.57
C SER A 62 28.83 -11.25 5.57
N ILE A 63 29.35 -10.47 6.54
CA ILE A 63 28.54 -9.64 7.45
C ILE A 63 27.67 -8.65 6.68
N ASN A 64 28.20 -8.05 5.63
CA ASN A 64 27.45 -7.11 4.81
C ASN A 64 26.24 -7.76 4.13
N TYR A 65 26.41 -9.01 3.67
CA TYR A 65 25.31 -9.79 3.11
C TYR A 65 24.25 -10.10 4.18
N PHE A 66 24.67 -10.57 5.35
CA PHE A 66 23.80 -10.81 6.50
C PHE A 66 22.99 -9.57 6.87
N ILE A 67 23.65 -8.41 7.05
CA ILE A 67 23.00 -7.13 7.40
C ILE A 67 21.92 -6.78 6.37
N LYS A 68 22.25 -6.80 5.08
CA LYS A 68 21.29 -6.46 4.02
C LYS A 68 20.14 -7.45 3.98
N LYS A 69 20.41 -8.75 4.10
CA LYS A 69 19.38 -9.79 4.13
C LYS A 69 18.41 -9.57 5.27
N SER A 70 18.91 -9.33 6.50
CA SER A 70 18.09 -9.02 7.68
C SER A 70 17.23 -7.78 7.46
N ILE A 71 17.82 -6.69 6.95
CA ILE A 71 17.08 -5.44 6.67
C ILE A 71 15.93 -5.68 5.68
N ILE A 72 16.20 -6.39 4.58
CA ILE A 72 15.20 -6.66 3.55
C ILE A 72 14.08 -7.56 4.09
N THR A 73 14.41 -8.54 4.92
CA THR A 73 13.45 -9.50 5.49
C THR A 73 12.60 -8.89 6.60
N ASP A 74 13.23 -8.13 7.51
CA ASP A 74 12.60 -7.77 8.77
C ASP A 74 12.13 -6.32 8.84
N ASN A 75 12.78 -5.41 8.08
CA ASN A 75 12.57 -3.98 8.28
C ASN A 75 11.80 -3.28 7.15
N LEU A 76 11.80 -3.80 5.92
CA LEU A 76 11.27 -3.08 4.76
C LEU A 76 9.92 -3.64 4.32
N PHE A 77 8.95 -2.73 4.17
CA PHE A 77 7.59 -3.04 3.75
C PHE A 77 7.15 -2.06 2.67
N GLY A 78 6.43 -2.54 1.67
CA GLY A 78 5.95 -1.71 0.58
C GLY A 78 4.61 -2.19 0.04
N VAL A 79 3.79 -1.24 -0.40
CA VAL A 79 2.53 -1.53 -1.10
C VAL A 79 2.42 -0.63 -2.32
N ASP A 80 1.99 -1.19 -3.44
CA ASP A 80 1.66 -0.42 -4.63
C ASP A 80 0.47 -1.03 -5.36
N ILE A 81 -0.33 -0.21 -6.03
CA ILE A 81 -1.49 -0.67 -6.80
C ILE A 81 -1.09 -1.44 -8.05
N MET A 82 0.12 -1.19 -8.56
CA MET A 82 0.69 -1.85 -9.74
C MET A 82 1.53 -3.06 -9.30
N GLU A 83 1.08 -4.24 -9.68
CA GLU A 83 1.77 -5.49 -9.37
C GLU A 83 3.18 -5.52 -9.96
N GLU A 84 3.34 -5.07 -11.20
CA GLU A 84 4.63 -4.98 -11.88
C GLU A 84 5.62 -4.08 -11.14
N ALA A 85 5.14 -3.00 -10.54
CA ALA A 85 5.97 -2.10 -9.75
C ALA A 85 6.50 -2.80 -8.49
N THR A 86 5.66 -3.59 -7.81
CA THR A 86 6.09 -4.36 -6.63
C THR A 86 7.13 -5.43 -6.98
N GLU A 87 7.00 -6.10 -8.13
CA GLU A 87 7.99 -7.06 -8.60
C GLU A 87 9.34 -6.38 -8.94
N ILE A 88 9.29 -5.19 -9.55
CA ILE A 88 10.50 -4.39 -9.78
C ILE A 88 11.13 -3.96 -8.45
N ALA A 89 10.33 -3.59 -7.45
CA ALA A 89 10.83 -3.23 -6.12
C ALA A 89 11.56 -4.40 -5.45
N LYS A 90 10.98 -5.60 -5.47
CA LYS A 90 11.62 -6.84 -4.98
C LYS A 90 12.94 -7.10 -5.71
N LEU A 91 12.91 -7.04 -7.05
CA LEU A 91 14.12 -7.24 -7.86
C LEU A 91 15.22 -6.25 -7.52
N ARG A 92 14.89 -4.96 -7.32
CA ARG A 92 15.88 -3.95 -6.90
C ARG A 92 16.51 -4.24 -5.55
N LEU A 93 15.73 -4.68 -4.57
CA LEU A 93 16.25 -5.08 -3.26
C LEU A 93 17.17 -6.30 -3.38
N PHE A 94 16.80 -7.29 -4.19
CA PHE A 94 17.64 -8.47 -4.45
C PHE A 94 18.94 -8.10 -5.18
N LEU A 95 18.88 -7.24 -6.19
CA LEU A 95 20.07 -6.75 -6.86
C LEU A 95 21.01 -5.99 -5.91
N ALA A 96 20.45 -5.17 -5.02
CA ALA A 96 21.24 -4.48 -4.00
C ALA A 96 21.86 -5.42 -2.97
N LEU A 97 21.21 -6.57 -2.68
CA LEU A 97 21.76 -7.62 -1.84
C LEU A 97 22.91 -8.36 -2.56
N VAL A 98 22.66 -8.86 -3.76
CA VAL A 98 23.62 -9.61 -4.58
C VAL A 98 24.86 -8.78 -4.90
N ALA A 99 24.70 -7.49 -5.19
CA ALA A 99 25.82 -6.57 -5.43
C ALA A 99 26.79 -6.39 -4.23
N SER A 100 26.49 -7.00 -3.06
CA SER A 100 27.41 -7.02 -1.92
C SER A 100 28.33 -8.22 -1.88
N ALA A 101 28.05 -9.25 -2.68
CA ALA A 101 28.93 -10.41 -2.79
C ALA A 101 30.12 -10.07 -3.71
N THR A 102 31.31 -10.49 -3.30
CA THR A 102 32.56 -10.30 -4.07
C THR A 102 32.89 -11.52 -4.91
N SER A 103 32.31 -12.67 -4.59
CA SER A 103 32.44 -13.94 -5.32
C SER A 103 31.10 -14.69 -5.35
N VAL A 104 30.99 -15.67 -6.24
CA VAL A 104 29.81 -16.55 -6.35
C VAL A 104 29.60 -17.37 -5.06
N ASP A 105 30.68 -17.73 -4.40
CA ASP A 105 30.66 -18.55 -3.17
C ASP A 105 30.09 -17.79 -1.97
N GLU A 106 30.00 -16.47 -2.05
CA GLU A 106 29.35 -15.61 -1.04
C GLU A 106 27.83 -15.47 -1.25
N LEU A 107 27.30 -16.00 -2.33
CA LEU A 107 25.86 -15.91 -2.60
C LEU A 107 25.10 -16.94 -1.75
N GLU A 108 24.13 -16.44 -1.00
CA GLU A 108 23.15 -17.24 -0.27
C GLU A 108 21.79 -17.19 -0.97
N PRO A 109 20.86 -18.09 -0.64
CA PRO A 109 19.48 -17.99 -1.12
C PRO A 109 18.87 -16.62 -0.80
N LEU A 110 18.17 -16.06 -1.80
CA LEU A 110 17.46 -14.79 -1.64
C LEU A 110 16.40 -14.87 -0.53
N PRO A 111 16.17 -13.79 0.21
CA PRO A 111 15.14 -13.75 1.24
C PRO A 111 13.74 -13.83 0.63
N ASN A 112 12.79 -14.37 1.39
CA ASN A 112 11.40 -14.51 1.00
C ASN A 112 10.62 -13.24 1.45
N ILE A 113 10.40 -12.30 0.53
CA ILE A 113 9.79 -11.00 0.82
C ILE A 113 8.44 -10.76 0.11
N ASP A 114 7.82 -11.83 -0.41
CA ASP A 114 6.55 -11.72 -1.13
C ASP A 114 5.43 -11.10 -0.30
N PHE A 115 5.47 -11.27 1.01
CA PHE A 115 4.50 -10.70 1.95
C PHE A 115 5.01 -9.44 2.66
N ASN A 116 6.14 -8.90 2.24
CA ASN A 116 6.65 -7.61 2.70
C ASN A 116 6.38 -6.51 1.66
N ILE A 117 6.55 -6.88 0.38
CA ILE A 117 6.28 -5.98 -0.76
C ILE A 117 5.11 -6.58 -1.54
N MET A 118 3.95 -5.94 -1.43
CA MET A 118 2.70 -6.53 -1.91
C MET A 118 1.92 -5.60 -2.83
N PRO A 119 1.25 -6.14 -3.86
CA PRO A 119 0.33 -5.37 -4.68
C PRO A 119 -1.00 -5.13 -3.95
N GLY A 120 -1.57 -3.94 -4.14
CA GLY A 120 -2.89 -3.60 -3.63
C GLY A 120 -3.12 -2.09 -3.53
N ASN A 121 -4.37 -1.71 -3.36
CA ASN A 121 -4.75 -0.32 -3.21
C ASN A 121 -4.60 0.13 -1.75
N SER A 122 -3.54 0.84 -1.47
CA SER A 122 -3.21 1.36 -0.13
C SER A 122 -4.29 2.24 0.50
N LEU A 123 -5.18 2.79 -0.33
CA LEU A 123 -6.20 3.74 0.10
C LEU A 123 -7.58 3.10 0.30
N ILE A 124 -7.78 1.87 -0.14
CA ILE A 124 -9.06 1.16 -0.02
C ILE A 124 -8.83 -0.17 0.68
N GLY A 125 -9.47 -0.35 1.82
CA GLY A 125 -9.36 -1.56 2.62
C GLY A 125 -9.60 -1.28 4.10
N LEU A 126 -9.67 -2.33 4.89
CA LEU A 126 -9.89 -2.24 6.32
C LEU A 126 -8.58 -1.99 7.06
N LEU A 127 -8.51 -0.90 7.83
CA LEU A 127 -7.35 -0.57 8.66
C LEU A 127 -7.25 -1.49 9.87
N LYS A 128 -8.39 -1.84 10.46
CA LYS A 128 -8.51 -2.72 11.62
C LYS A 128 -9.61 -3.73 11.37
N VAL A 129 -9.42 -4.92 11.85
CA VAL A 129 -10.41 -6.00 11.81
C VAL A 129 -10.52 -6.55 13.23
N ASP A 130 -11.71 -6.48 13.83
CA ASP A 130 -11.96 -7.11 15.11
C ASP A 130 -12.66 -8.47 14.92
N ASN A 131 -12.46 -9.37 15.88
CA ASN A 131 -13.00 -10.73 15.82
C ASN A 131 -14.53 -10.75 15.72
N LYS A 132 -15.19 -9.92 16.50
CA LYS A 132 -16.67 -9.91 16.56
C LYS A 132 -17.28 -9.52 15.23
N THR A 133 -16.79 -8.43 14.63
CA THR A 133 -17.26 -7.94 13.32
C THR A 133 -17.02 -8.99 12.24
N PHE A 134 -15.89 -9.70 12.27
CA PHE A 134 -15.59 -10.76 11.33
C PHE A 134 -16.52 -11.96 11.51
N GLU A 135 -16.73 -12.41 12.74
CA GLU A 135 -17.58 -13.56 13.06
C GLU A 135 -19.05 -13.30 12.72
N GLU A 136 -19.57 -12.10 13.01
CA GLU A 136 -20.93 -11.69 12.65
C GLU A 136 -21.16 -11.62 11.13
N SER A 137 -20.12 -11.48 10.34
CA SER A 137 -20.20 -11.45 8.87
C SER A 137 -20.28 -12.84 8.24
N LEU A 138 -20.00 -13.90 9.00
CA LEU A 138 -20.13 -15.28 8.55
C LEU A 138 -21.59 -15.74 8.65
N ASP A 139 -22.06 -16.53 7.68
CA ASP A 139 -23.37 -17.16 7.80
C ASP A 139 -23.39 -18.24 8.92
N LEU A 140 -24.60 -18.55 9.42
CA LEU A 140 -24.78 -19.47 10.54
C LEU A 140 -24.19 -20.88 10.32
N VAL A 141 -24.10 -21.33 9.07
CA VAL A 141 -23.51 -22.64 8.72
C VAL A 141 -21.98 -22.55 8.79
N THR A 142 -21.43 -21.43 8.35
CA THR A 142 -20.00 -21.16 8.37
C THR A 142 -19.48 -20.92 9.79
N GLN A 143 -20.27 -20.30 10.68
CA GLN A 143 -19.91 -20.05 12.08
C GLN A 143 -19.66 -21.35 12.88
N SER A 144 -20.34 -22.44 12.56
CA SER A 144 -20.22 -23.70 13.34
C SER A 144 -19.02 -24.57 12.95
N TYR A 145 -18.36 -24.30 11.83
CA TYR A 145 -17.25 -25.11 11.27
C TYR A 145 -15.92 -24.38 11.12
N TYR A 146 -15.87 -23.08 11.35
CA TYR A 146 -14.66 -22.30 11.09
C TYR A 146 -14.03 -21.81 12.39
N HIS A 147 -12.69 -21.89 12.40
CA HIS A 147 -11.84 -21.18 13.35
C HIS A 147 -12.16 -19.69 13.38
N THR A 148 -12.05 -19.08 14.54
CA THR A 148 -12.19 -17.63 14.72
C THR A 148 -11.22 -16.86 13.83
N TYR A 149 -11.50 -15.59 13.58
CA TYR A 149 -10.56 -14.73 12.85
C TYR A 149 -9.16 -14.73 13.49
N ALA A 150 -9.10 -14.72 14.83
CA ALA A 150 -7.85 -14.76 15.57
C ALA A 150 -7.04 -16.03 15.30
N GLU A 151 -7.69 -17.21 15.28
CA GLU A 151 -7.00 -18.48 15.00
C GLU A 151 -6.46 -18.55 13.56
N LYS A 152 -7.27 -18.11 12.57
CA LYS A 152 -6.83 -18.03 11.17
C LYS A 152 -5.64 -17.07 11.00
N LEU A 153 -5.69 -15.95 11.69
CA LEU A 153 -4.64 -14.94 11.67
C LEU A 153 -3.35 -15.46 12.31
N GLU A 154 -3.46 -16.13 13.46
CA GLU A 154 -2.31 -16.71 14.15
C GLU A 154 -1.68 -17.83 13.33
N GLU A 155 -2.46 -18.72 12.74
CA GLU A 155 -1.96 -19.76 11.86
C GLU A 155 -1.24 -19.17 10.65
N ARG A 156 -1.83 -18.17 9.98
CA ARG A 156 -1.21 -17.46 8.86
C ARG A 156 0.11 -16.81 9.28
N ASN A 157 0.12 -16.10 10.39
CA ASN A 157 1.31 -15.39 10.86
C ASN A 157 2.46 -16.35 11.21
N ARG A 158 2.15 -17.51 11.79
CA ARG A 158 3.13 -18.57 12.01
C ARG A 158 3.71 -19.10 10.70
N LEU A 159 2.87 -19.33 9.69
CA LEU A 159 3.33 -19.77 8.37
C LEU A 159 4.17 -18.69 7.67
N LEU A 160 3.79 -17.41 7.80
CA LEU A 160 4.56 -16.27 7.29
C LEU A 160 5.94 -16.17 7.93
N ASP A 161 6.03 -16.32 9.25
CA ASP A 161 7.31 -16.30 9.96
C ASP A 161 8.21 -17.45 9.50
N THR A 162 7.65 -18.65 9.39
CA THR A 162 8.37 -19.82 8.82
C THR A 162 8.84 -19.52 7.39
N TYR A 163 7.99 -18.94 6.54
CA TYR A 163 8.34 -18.62 5.15
C TYR A 163 9.47 -17.60 5.05
N ARG A 164 9.41 -16.51 5.82
CA ARG A 164 10.42 -15.45 5.81
C ARG A 164 11.81 -15.96 6.17
N HIS A 165 11.90 -16.86 7.15
CA HIS A 165 13.17 -17.35 7.70
C HIS A 165 13.60 -18.71 7.15
N ALA A 166 12.81 -19.30 6.24
CA ALA A 166 13.16 -20.57 5.63
C ALA A 166 14.37 -20.43 4.69
N SER A 167 15.32 -21.34 4.85
CA SER A 167 16.51 -21.48 3.99
C SER A 167 16.45 -22.70 3.07
N SER A 168 15.28 -23.33 2.96
CA SER A 168 15.08 -24.60 2.25
C SER A 168 14.89 -24.44 0.74
N TYR A 169 14.99 -25.55 0.03
CA TYR A 169 14.94 -25.63 -1.42
C TYR A 169 13.58 -25.20 -2.00
N ALA A 170 13.60 -24.75 -3.27
CA ALA A 170 12.55 -24.02 -3.95
C ALA A 170 11.15 -24.67 -3.95
N ASP A 171 11.01 -25.99 -3.93
CA ASP A 171 9.73 -26.67 -4.02
C ASP A 171 8.92 -26.58 -2.73
N ASP A 172 9.58 -26.75 -1.58
CA ASP A 172 8.94 -26.62 -0.26
C ASP A 172 8.50 -25.17 0.01
N LEU A 173 9.30 -24.20 -0.43
CA LEU A 173 8.98 -22.78 -0.31
C LEU A 173 7.80 -22.37 -1.18
N ARG A 174 7.71 -22.92 -2.40
CA ARG A 174 6.57 -22.66 -3.28
C ARG A 174 5.28 -23.21 -2.68
N ALA A 175 5.31 -24.46 -2.21
CA ALA A 175 4.15 -25.08 -1.56
C ALA A 175 3.71 -24.31 -0.31
N LEU A 176 4.67 -23.83 0.50
CA LEU A 176 4.39 -23.01 1.69
C LEU A 176 3.78 -21.67 1.31
N ARG A 177 4.31 -20.97 0.30
CA ARG A 177 3.77 -19.72 -0.24
C ARG A 177 2.32 -19.91 -0.73
N ASP A 178 2.08 -20.94 -1.53
CA ASP A 178 0.77 -21.24 -2.10
C ASP A 178 -0.26 -21.57 -1.01
N ASN A 179 0.16 -22.24 0.07
CA ASN A 179 -0.69 -22.50 1.23
C ASN A 179 -1.03 -21.20 1.98
N ILE A 180 -0.07 -20.30 2.19
CA ILE A 180 -0.28 -18.99 2.81
C ILE A 180 -1.27 -18.18 1.96
N GLU A 181 -1.07 -18.12 0.64
CA GLU A 181 -1.95 -17.40 -0.28
C GLU A 181 -3.37 -17.97 -0.27
N LYS A 182 -3.53 -19.29 -0.31
CA LYS A 182 -4.84 -19.94 -0.24
C LYS A 182 -5.59 -19.52 1.03
N LYS A 183 -4.95 -19.64 2.20
CA LYS A 183 -5.55 -19.24 3.49
C LYS A 183 -5.86 -17.75 3.55
N SER A 184 -4.96 -16.92 3.00
CA SER A 184 -5.16 -15.47 2.95
C SER A 184 -6.34 -15.10 2.07
N ASN A 185 -6.52 -15.74 0.91
CA ASN A 185 -7.61 -15.46 -0.01
C ASN A 185 -8.99 -15.82 0.57
N GLU A 186 -9.07 -16.88 1.40
CA GLU A 186 -10.30 -17.22 2.12
C GLU A 186 -10.71 -16.09 3.08
N VAL A 187 -9.76 -15.55 3.83
CA VAL A 187 -9.99 -14.44 4.76
C VAL A 187 -10.29 -13.14 4.00
N ARG A 188 -9.50 -12.81 2.97
CA ARG A 188 -9.71 -11.60 2.12
C ARG A 188 -11.13 -11.58 1.56
N GLY A 189 -11.66 -12.71 1.09
CA GLY A 189 -13.03 -12.77 0.60
C GLY A 189 -14.11 -12.40 1.63
N THR A 190 -13.87 -12.65 2.91
CA THR A 190 -14.75 -12.20 4.01
C THR A 190 -14.54 -10.71 4.30
N LEU A 191 -13.29 -10.24 4.30
CA LEU A 191 -12.96 -8.83 4.52
C LEU A 191 -13.48 -7.94 3.39
N ASP A 192 -13.45 -8.43 2.15
CA ASP A 192 -14.07 -7.75 1.01
C ASP A 192 -15.59 -7.58 1.19
N ARG A 193 -16.28 -8.57 1.77
CA ARG A 193 -17.71 -8.45 2.10
C ARG A 193 -17.95 -7.38 3.16
N LEU A 194 -17.15 -7.38 4.24
CA LEU A 194 -17.23 -6.34 5.27
C LEU A 194 -16.98 -4.94 4.69
N LEU A 195 -16.02 -4.81 3.78
CA LEU A 195 -15.75 -3.54 3.11
C LEU A 195 -16.92 -3.13 2.19
N LEU A 196 -17.53 -4.07 1.48
CA LEU A 196 -18.71 -3.81 0.65
C LEU A 196 -19.90 -3.35 1.50
N ASP A 197 -20.10 -3.96 2.67
CA ASP A 197 -21.11 -3.54 3.64
C ASP A 197 -20.84 -2.12 4.17
N GLU A 198 -19.57 -1.74 4.34
CA GLU A 198 -19.19 -0.37 4.70
C GLU A 198 -19.58 0.63 3.59
N PHE A 199 -19.32 0.31 2.32
CA PHE A 199 -19.79 1.12 1.20
C PHE A 199 -21.31 1.29 1.20
N ASP A 200 -22.06 0.21 1.47
CA ASP A 200 -23.54 0.28 1.51
C ASP A 200 -24.05 1.09 2.72
N LYS A 201 -23.45 0.91 3.91
CA LYS A 201 -23.76 1.73 5.10
C LYS A 201 -23.51 3.22 4.88
N LEU A 202 -22.49 3.58 4.10
CA LEU A 202 -22.21 4.95 3.68
C LEU A 202 -23.16 5.46 2.58
N GLY A 203 -24.05 4.60 2.07
CA GLY A 203 -25.00 4.94 1.00
C GLY A 203 -24.36 5.10 -0.38
N ILE A 204 -23.14 4.63 -0.56
CA ILE A 204 -22.37 4.76 -1.80
C ILE A 204 -22.95 3.83 -2.87
N LYS A 205 -23.20 4.36 -4.05
CA LYS A 205 -23.75 3.62 -5.18
C LYS A 205 -22.75 3.63 -6.36
N TYR A 206 -22.75 2.54 -7.11
CA TYR A 206 -22.07 2.52 -8.40
C TYR A 206 -22.84 3.39 -9.39
N GLU A 207 -22.16 4.31 -10.04
CA GLU A 207 -22.72 5.19 -11.05
C GLU A 207 -22.23 4.76 -12.44
N GLU A 208 -23.09 4.07 -13.16
CA GLU A 208 -22.82 3.66 -14.52
C GLU A 208 -23.01 4.85 -15.45
N ALA A 209 -21.93 5.31 -16.06
CA ALA A 209 -21.96 6.42 -17.00
C ALA A 209 -22.75 6.03 -18.25
N THR A 210 -23.49 7.00 -18.81
CA THR A 210 -24.32 6.79 -19.99
C THR A 210 -24.03 7.84 -21.05
N TRP A 211 -24.42 7.59 -22.30
CA TRP A 211 -24.27 8.51 -23.40
C TRP A 211 -25.64 8.98 -23.91
N ASP A 212 -25.80 10.28 -24.06
CA ASP A 212 -26.98 10.89 -24.68
C ASP A 212 -26.69 11.10 -26.18
N GLU A 213 -27.15 10.17 -27.02
CA GLU A 213 -26.93 10.22 -28.47
C GLU A 213 -27.50 11.48 -29.13
N LYS A 214 -28.64 12.01 -28.60
CA LYS A 214 -29.26 13.21 -29.18
C LYS A 214 -28.44 14.47 -28.95
N LYS A 215 -27.77 14.54 -27.80
CA LYS A 215 -26.93 15.68 -27.42
C LYS A 215 -25.46 15.46 -27.68
N ASN A 216 -25.09 14.25 -28.12
CA ASN A 216 -23.71 13.80 -28.34
C ASN A 216 -22.80 14.16 -27.14
N LYS A 217 -23.25 13.79 -25.93
CA LYS A 217 -22.53 14.03 -24.68
C LYS A 217 -22.90 13.03 -23.61
N GLU A 218 -22.15 13.04 -22.52
CA GLU A 218 -22.46 12.25 -21.33
C GLU A 218 -23.89 12.50 -20.85
N GLY A 219 -24.62 11.42 -20.61
CA GLY A 219 -25.96 11.39 -20.11
C GLY A 219 -26.03 11.38 -18.58
N LYS A 220 -27.22 11.24 -18.03
CA LYS A 220 -27.40 11.07 -16.60
C LYS A 220 -26.99 9.64 -16.19
N PRO A 221 -26.07 9.44 -15.24
CA PRO A 221 -25.61 8.10 -14.86
C PRO A 221 -26.76 7.26 -14.27
N LYS A 222 -26.68 5.94 -14.47
CA LYS A 222 -27.57 4.98 -13.83
C LYS A 222 -26.95 4.54 -12.52
N LYS A 223 -27.69 4.63 -11.42
CA LYS A 223 -27.21 4.24 -10.08
C LYS A 223 -27.69 2.82 -9.74
N ARG A 224 -26.79 2.01 -9.21
CA ARG A 224 -27.08 0.70 -8.62
C ARG A 224 -26.26 0.45 -7.36
N ALA A 225 -26.60 -0.56 -6.59
CA ALA A 225 -25.73 -1.03 -5.51
C ALA A 225 -24.39 -1.51 -6.06
N LEU A 226 -23.30 -1.32 -5.30
CA LEU A 226 -22.02 -1.93 -5.60
C LEU A 226 -22.15 -3.46 -5.52
N ARG A 227 -21.38 -4.15 -6.33
CA ARG A 227 -21.25 -5.60 -6.34
C ARG A 227 -19.84 -5.98 -5.94
N MET A 228 -19.64 -7.22 -5.55
CA MET A 228 -18.33 -7.75 -5.20
C MET A 228 -17.30 -7.57 -6.34
N ASP A 229 -17.73 -7.72 -7.59
CA ASP A 229 -16.84 -7.52 -8.74
C ASP A 229 -16.39 -6.06 -8.90
N ASP A 230 -17.26 -5.09 -8.56
CA ASP A 230 -16.87 -3.68 -8.58
C ASP A 230 -15.80 -3.41 -7.50
N LEU A 231 -15.97 -3.99 -6.32
CA LEU A 231 -15.02 -3.85 -5.22
C LEU A 231 -13.67 -4.51 -5.54
N LYS A 232 -13.68 -5.73 -6.08
CA LYS A 232 -12.45 -6.46 -6.43
C LYS A 232 -11.59 -5.72 -7.45
N ARG A 233 -12.22 -4.96 -8.38
CA ARG A 233 -11.49 -4.11 -9.32
C ARG A 233 -10.69 -3.01 -8.65
N LEU A 234 -11.11 -2.58 -7.46
CA LEU A 234 -10.39 -1.59 -6.67
C LEU A 234 -9.14 -2.16 -6.00
N LYS A 235 -8.92 -3.49 -6.07
CA LYS A 235 -7.80 -4.21 -5.44
C LYS A 235 -7.61 -3.86 -3.96
N PRO A 236 -8.62 -4.03 -3.09
CA PRO A 236 -8.54 -3.60 -1.70
C PRO A 236 -7.34 -4.18 -0.99
N PHE A 237 -6.70 -3.38 -0.12
CA PHE A 237 -5.61 -3.82 0.72
C PHE A 237 -6.01 -3.70 2.20
N HIS A 238 -6.25 -4.83 2.85
CA HIS A 238 -6.71 -4.88 4.24
C HIS A 238 -5.53 -4.82 5.21
N TRP A 239 -5.10 -3.62 5.55
CA TRP A 239 -3.92 -3.34 6.38
C TRP A 239 -3.90 -4.12 7.70
N GLY A 240 -5.05 -4.16 8.42
CA GLY A 240 -5.19 -4.87 9.68
C GLY A 240 -5.05 -6.39 9.58
N PHE A 241 -5.19 -6.95 8.37
CA PHE A 241 -4.96 -8.35 8.09
C PHE A 241 -3.56 -8.60 7.53
N GLU A 242 -3.18 -7.87 6.47
CA GLU A 242 -1.92 -8.11 5.77
C GLU A 242 -0.70 -7.87 6.68
N PHE A 243 -0.73 -6.81 7.46
CA PHE A 243 0.30 -6.44 8.42
C PHE A 243 -0.17 -6.48 9.88
N SER A 244 -0.94 -7.52 10.21
CA SER A 244 -1.59 -7.67 11.52
C SER A 244 -0.63 -7.61 12.72
N GLU A 245 0.59 -8.15 12.59
CA GLU A 245 1.61 -8.07 13.64
C GLU A 245 2.06 -6.61 13.88
N ILE A 246 2.18 -5.83 12.80
CA ILE A 246 2.63 -4.44 12.89
C ILE A 246 1.47 -3.54 13.31
N ILE A 247 0.32 -3.63 12.62
CA ILE A 247 -0.84 -2.77 12.88
C ILE A 247 -1.54 -3.17 14.19
N GLY A 248 -1.77 -4.48 14.38
CA GLY A 248 -2.54 -4.98 15.51
C GLY A 248 -1.76 -5.02 16.82
N LYS A 249 -0.53 -5.59 16.82
CA LYS A 249 0.24 -5.80 18.04
C LYS A 249 1.16 -4.63 18.38
N ARG A 250 1.79 -3.99 17.36
CA ARG A 250 2.76 -2.89 17.57
C ARG A 250 2.11 -1.51 17.41
N GLY A 251 0.86 -1.43 16.99
CA GLY A 251 0.08 -0.20 16.84
C GLY A 251 0.42 0.64 15.60
N GLY A 252 1.19 0.10 14.66
CA GLY A 252 1.55 0.73 13.39
C GLY A 252 3.05 0.62 13.06
N PHE A 253 3.43 1.21 11.93
CA PHE A 253 4.81 1.24 11.45
C PHE A 253 5.64 2.27 12.22
N ASN A 254 6.93 1.95 12.46
CA ASN A 254 7.86 2.86 13.15
C ASN A 254 8.29 4.02 12.27
N ALA A 255 8.44 3.80 10.97
CA ALA A 255 8.72 4.86 10.01
C ALA A 255 7.93 4.66 8.73
N ILE A 256 7.50 5.76 8.12
CA ILE A 256 6.89 5.79 6.79
C ILE A 256 7.69 6.74 5.93
N VAL A 257 8.14 6.29 4.76
CA VAL A 257 8.86 7.11 3.78
C VAL A 257 8.24 6.93 2.41
N THR A 258 7.69 8.00 1.84
CA THR A 258 6.92 7.86 0.60
C THR A 258 6.90 9.12 -0.25
N ASN A 259 6.74 8.93 -1.56
CA ASN A 259 6.37 9.97 -2.52
C ASN A 259 5.08 9.52 -3.23
N PRO A 260 3.90 9.81 -2.65
CA PRO A 260 2.63 9.38 -3.24
C PRO A 260 2.32 10.14 -4.52
N PRO A 261 1.35 9.67 -5.35
CA PRO A 261 0.88 10.42 -6.49
C PRO A 261 0.23 11.75 -6.07
N TRP A 262 0.43 12.82 -6.88
CA TRP A 262 -0.02 14.19 -6.56
C TRP A 262 -1.28 14.62 -7.30
N GLU A 263 -1.75 13.82 -8.20
CA GLU A 263 -2.87 14.09 -9.09
C GLU A 263 -4.21 14.20 -8.34
N ILE A 264 -5.13 14.91 -8.99
CA ILE A 264 -6.52 14.95 -8.55
C ILE A 264 -7.19 13.67 -9.01
N PHE A 265 -7.86 12.98 -8.10
CA PHE A 265 -8.62 11.77 -8.40
C PHE A 265 -9.90 12.12 -9.18
N LYS A 266 -9.76 12.19 -10.49
CA LYS A 266 -10.85 12.41 -11.44
C LYS A 266 -10.49 11.85 -12.81
N PRO A 267 -11.51 11.56 -13.68
CA PRO A 267 -11.24 11.11 -15.03
C PRO A 267 -10.34 12.09 -15.80
N ASN A 268 -9.32 11.58 -16.45
CA ASN A 268 -8.43 12.34 -17.31
C ASN A 268 -8.63 11.93 -18.77
N GLY A 269 -9.43 12.70 -19.50
CA GLY A 269 -9.74 12.40 -20.89
C GLY A 269 -8.49 12.36 -21.80
N LYS A 270 -7.49 13.21 -21.56
CA LYS A 270 -6.26 13.19 -22.38
C LYS A 270 -5.54 11.86 -22.22
N GLU A 271 -5.28 11.44 -21.01
CA GLU A 271 -4.61 10.19 -20.68
C GLU A 271 -5.35 8.99 -21.27
N PHE A 272 -6.67 8.93 -21.10
CA PHE A 272 -7.48 7.88 -21.67
C PHE A 272 -7.39 7.81 -23.21
N PHE A 273 -7.52 8.96 -23.91
CA PHE A 273 -7.53 8.97 -25.37
C PHE A 273 -6.15 8.94 -26.02
N GLU A 274 -5.05 9.10 -25.25
CA GLU A 274 -3.68 8.91 -25.76
C GLU A 274 -3.45 7.51 -26.33
N GLU A 275 -4.09 6.50 -25.76
CA GLU A 275 -4.02 5.11 -26.26
C GLU A 275 -4.70 4.90 -27.63
N TYR A 276 -5.67 5.76 -27.96
CA TYR A 276 -6.50 5.64 -29.16
C TYR A 276 -6.12 6.64 -30.26
N SER A 277 -5.28 7.63 -30.00
CA SER A 277 -4.92 8.64 -30.98
C SER A 277 -3.50 9.17 -30.77
N GLU A 278 -2.64 8.93 -31.77
CA GLU A 278 -1.28 9.52 -31.81
C GLU A 278 -1.30 11.05 -31.82
N LEU A 279 -2.39 11.68 -32.27
CA LEU A 279 -2.54 13.13 -32.26
C LEU A 279 -2.68 13.65 -30.83
N VAL A 280 -3.36 12.91 -29.95
CA VAL A 280 -3.51 13.25 -28.53
C VAL A 280 -2.18 13.03 -27.80
N SER A 281 -1.46 11.97 -28.13
CA SER A 281 -0.18 11.64 -27.48
C SER A 281 0.97 12.57 -27.87
N LYS A 282 1.05 13.00 -29.15
CA LYS A 282 2.22 13.69 -29.70
C LYS A 282 2.10 15.22 -29.73
N LYS A 283 0.91 15.81 -29.56
CA LYS A 283 0.70 17.26 -29.67
C LYS A 283 0.24 17.91 -28.35
N LYS A 284 0.79 19.07 -28.04
CA LYS A 284 0.16 20.02 -27.11
C LYS A 284 -1.11 20.56 -27.78
N MET A 285 -2.20 19.83 -27.67
CA MET A 285 -3.49 20.25 -28.20
C MET A 285 -4.13 21.32 -27.32
N SER A 286 -4.77 22.32 -27.95
CA SER A 286 -5.69 23.19 -27.25
C SER A 286 -6.93 22.40 -26.80
N ILE A 287 -7.66 22.93 -25.81
CA ILE A 287 -8.90 22.29 -25.31
C ILE A 287 -9.89 22.01 -26.45
N LYS A 288 -10.09 22.98 -27.36
CA LYS A 288 -11.01 22.83 -28.51
C LYS A 288 -10.57 21.76 -29.51
N GLU A 289 -9.28 21.63 -29.74
CA GLU A 289 -8.74 20.58 -30.64
C GLU A 289 -8.93 19.20 -30.00
N PHE A 290 -8.69 19.09 -28.70
CA PHE A 290 -8.91 17.88 -27.95
C PHE A 290 -10.39 17.45 -27.97
N GLU A 291 -11.32 18.36 -27.66
CA GLU A 291 -12.78 18.09 -27.69
C GLU A 291 -13.24 17.63 -29.08
N LYS A 292 -12.67 18.20 -30.15
CA LYS A 292 -12.96 17.79 -31.52
C LYS A 292 -12.46 16.39 -31.84
N GLU A 293 -11.27 16.05 -31.36
CA GLU A 293 -10.68 14.71 -31.57
C GLU A 293 -11.42 13.66 -30.72
N GLN A 294 -11.67 13.95 -29.46
CA GLN A 294 -12.52 13.14 -28.59
C GLN A 294 -13.88 12.86 -29.22
N GLY A 295 -14.54 13.88 -29.78
CA GLY A 295 -15.83 13.71 -30.45
C GLY A 295 -15.78 12.86 -31.72
N LYS A 296 -14.61 12.69 -32.37
CA LYS A 296 -14.41 11.74 -33.46
C LYS A 296 -14.23 10.33 -32.93
N LEU A 297 -13.35 10.15 -31.92
CA LEU A 297 -13.06 8.86 -31.32
C LEU A 297 -14.30 8.23 -30.70
N LEU A 298 -15.14 9.03 -30.04
CA LEU A 298 -16.40 8.57 -29.41
C LEU A 298 -17.50 8.16 -30.41
N LYS A 299 -17.30 8.32 -31.73
CA LYS A 299 -18.17 7.71 -32.74
C LYS A 299 -17.94 6.21 -32.87
N ASP A 300 -16.77 5.74 -32.50
CA ASP A 300 -16.48 4.32 -32.40
C ASP A 300 -17.16 3.76 -31.14
N LYS A 301 -17.96 2.71 -31.31
CA LYS A 301 -18.76 2.13 -30.22
C LYS A 301 -17.92 1.45 -29.15
N ASP A 302 -16.79 0.88 -29.52
CA ASP A 302 -15.90 0.19 -28.58
C ASP A 302 -15.14 1.20 -27.74
N ILE A 303 -14.65 2.29 -28.35
CA ILE A 303 -14.02 3.40 -27.63
C ILE A 303 -15.02 4.10 -26.71
N LEU A 304 -16.27 4.34 -27.19
CA LEU A 304 -17.31 4.91 -26.36
C LEU A 304 -17.63 4.01 -25.16
N LYS A 305 -17.75 2.72 -25.36
CA LYS A 305 -18.00 1.76 -24.28
C LYS A 305 -16.86 1.76 -23.26
N ALA A 306 -15.61 1.76 -23.72
CA ALA A 306 -14.43 1.84 -22.86
C ALA A 306 -14.39 3.15 -22.08
N TRP A 307 -14.70 4.29 -22.72
CA TRP A 307 -14.77 5.59 -22.07
C TRP A 307 -15.83 5.62 -20.96
N LEU A 308 -17.04 5.12 -21.21
CA LEU A 308 -18.10 5.07 -20.22
C LEU A 308 -17.76 4.15 -19.05
N ALA A 309 -17.09 3.02 -19.32
CA ALA A 309 -16.57 2.15 -18.27
C ALA A 309 -15.53 2.87 -17.40
N TYR A 310 -14.56 3.55 -18.02
CA TYR A 310 -13.56 4.35 -17.34
C TYR A 310 -14.18 5.46 -16.45
N LEU A 311 -15.15 6.21 -16.97
CA LEU A 311 -15.88 7.22 -16.19
C LEU A 311 -16.58 6.64 -14.97
N SER A 312 -17.10 5.42 -15.09
CA SER A 312 -17.85 4.74 -14.01
C SER A 312 -17.00 4.29 -12.84
N GLU A 313 -15.67 4.26 -12.98
CA GLU A 313 -14.74 3.84 -11.93
C GLU A 313 -14.51 4.89 -10.84
N TYR A 314 -14.77 6.18 -11.12
CA TYR A 314 -14.40 7.27 -10.22
C TYR A 314 -15.45 7.62 -9.15
N PRO A 315 -16.78 7.65 -9.42
CA PRO A 315 -17.74 8.24 -8.49
C PRO A 315 -17.79 7.56 -7.12
N HIS A 316 -17.88 6.23 -7.08
CA HIS A 316 -18.00 5.47 -5.85
C HIS A 316 -16.70 5.51 -5.01
N VAL A 317 -15.53 5.55 -5.64
CA VAL A 317 -14.24 5.73 -4.96
C VAL A 317 -14.13 7.14 -4.39
N SER A 318 -14.53 8.16 -5.16
CA SER A 318 -14.56 9.55 -4.69
C SER A 318 -15.46 9.73 -3.48
N GLU A 319 -16.64 9.09 -3.47
CA GLU A 319 -17.55 9.13 -2.33
C GLU A 319 -16.99 8.38 -1.13
N PHE A 320 -16.28 7.27 -1.32
CA PHE A 320 -15.58 6.58 -0.24
C PHE A 320 -14.54 7.50 0.41
N TYR A 321 -13.67 8.15 -0.37
CA TYR A 321 -12.68 9.08 0.16
C TYR A 321 -13.28 10.28 0.89
N ARG A 322 -14.54 10.67 0.58
CA ARG A 322 -15.22 11.77 1.26
C ARG A 322 -15.95 11.37 2.53
N ASN A 323 -16.37 10.12 2.65
CA ASN A 323 -17.31 9.70 3.67
C ASN A 323 -16.77 8.61 4.61
N ALA A 324 -15.74 7.86 4.20
CA ALA A 324 -15.14 6.84 5.04
C ALA A 324 -14.50 7.44 6.29
N THR A 325 -14.71 6.80 7.43
CA THR A 325 -14.22 7.26 8.74
C THR A 325 -12.69 7.44 8.76
N GLN A 326 -11.97 6.61 8.01
CA GLN A 326 -10.51 6.69 7.89
C GLN A 326 -10.01 7.93 7.16
N TYR A 327 -10.89 8.68 6.47
CA TYR A 327 -10.57 9.89 5.71
C TYR A 327 -11.42 11.10 6.14
N LYS A 328 -11.83 11.15 7.41
CA LYS A 328 -12.68 12.19 7.98
C LYS A 328 -12.11 13.61 7.88
N ASN A 329 -10.82 13.75 7.60
CA ASN A 329 -10.10 15.01 7.58
C ASN A 329 -9.86 15.56 6.16
N GLN A 330 -10.38 14.88 5.13
CA GLN A 330 -10.24 15.33 3.73
C GLN A 330 -11.11 16.54 3.40
N ILE A 331 -12.22 16.74 4.10
CA ILE A 331 -13.14 17.86 3.86
C ILE A 331 -12.95 18.91 4.95
N SER A 332 -12.53 20.11 4.54
CA SER A 332 -12.43 21.28 5.42
C SER A 332 -13.72 22.09 5.39
N ILE A 333 -14.13 22.65 6.53
CA ILE A 333 -15.22 23.61 6.61
C ILE A 333 -14.61 24.98 6.88
N VAL A 334 -14.81 25.92 5.96
CA VAL A 334 -14.32 27.30 6.07
C VAL A 334 -15.51 28.25 5.93
N ASN A 335 -15.73 29.10 6.91
CA ASN A 335 -16.87 30.02 6.96
C ASN A 335 -18.25 29.34 6.73
N GLY A 336 -18.44 28.15 7.32
CA GLY A 336 -19.67 27.36 7.21
C GLY A 336 -19.86 26.65 5.85
N LYS A 337 -18.93 26.75 4.94
CA LYS A 337 -18.97 26.08 3.62
C LYS A 337 -17.87 25.01 3.49
N LYS A 338 -18.21 23.92 2.79
CA LYS A 338 -17.22 22.89 2.44
C LYS A 338 -16.18 23.50 1.48
N ALA A 339 -14.90 23.35 1.81
CA ALA A 339 -13.76 23.75 0.98
C ALA A 339 -12.94 22.51 0.63
N GLY A 340 -12.30 22.52 -0.56
CA GLY A 340 -11.48 21.37 -1.01
C GLY A 340 -12.34 20.23 -1.54
N THR A 341 -13.22 20.54 -2.49
CA THR A 341 -14.11 19.56 -3.13
C THR A 341 -13.37 18.57 -4.02
N ASP A 342 -12.20 18.95 -4.54
CA ASP A 342 -11.34 18.05 -5.32
C ASP A 342 -10.53 17.13 -4.40
N ILE A 343 -10.57 15.84 -4.72
CA ILE A 343 -9.79 14.82 -4.00
C ILE A 343 -8.41 14.75 -4.64
N ASN A 344 -7.38 15.18 -3.91
CA ASN A 344 -6.00 15.04 -4.31
C ASN A 344 -5.41 13.81 -3.62
N LEU A 345 -4.80 12.91 -4.39
CA LEU A 345 -4.27 11.66 -3.86
C LEU A 345 -3.23 11.88 -2.76
N TYR A 346 -2.34 12.87 -2.88
CA TYR A 346 -1.37 13.17 -1.83
C TYR A 346 -2.03 13.50 -0.48
N LYS A 347 -3.21 14.14 -0.48
CA LYS A 347 -3.95 14.45 0.76
C LYS A 347 -4.46 13.19 1.43
N ILE A 348 -5.02 12.27 0.62
CA ILE A 348 -5.49 10.96 1.11
C ILE A 348 -4.31 10.16 1.66
N PHE A 349 -3.18 10.10 0.94
CA PHE A 349 -1.98 9.42 1.41
C PHE A 349 -1.41 10.05 2.68
N THR A 350 -1.46 11.37 2.84
CA THR A 350 -1.05 12.03 4.08
C THR A 350 -1.87 11.54 5.26
N GLU A 351 -3.20 11.48 5.15
CA GLU A 351 -4.06 10.94 6.21
C GLU A 351 -3.85 9.43 6.40
N GLN A 352 -3.63 8.68 5.32
CA GLN A 352 -3.32 7.27 5.42
C GLN A 352 -2.01 6.99 6.17
N CYS A 353 -0.98 7.81 5.99
CA CYS A 353 0.25 7.71 6.77
C CYS A 353 -0.02 7.86 8.27
N PHE A 354 -0.90 8.78 8.68
CA PHE A 354 -1.34 8.89 10.08
C PHE A 354 -2.00 7.61 10.58
N ASN A 355 -2.88 7.02 9.77
CA ASN A 355 -3.59 5.80 10.14
C ASN A 355 -2.68 4.58 10.30
N LEU A 356 -1.56 4.54 9.57
CA LEU A 356 -0.64 3.41 9.51
C LEU A 356 0.56 3.56 10.46
N MET A 357 0.84 4.77 10.93
CA MET A 357 1.99 5.06 11.77
C MET A 357 1.72 4.68 13.23
N SER A 358 2.73 4.15 13.91
CA SER A 358 2.67 3.92 15.36
C SER A 358 2.68 5.23 16.13
N LYS A 359 2.30 5.21 17.41
CA LYS A 359 2.17 6.40 18.26
C LYS A 359 3.43 7.29 18.30
N TYR A 360 4.61 6.70 18.18
CA TYR A 360 5.91 7.39 18.21
C TYR A 360 6.66 7.19 16.88
N GLY A 361 5.92 6.91 15.82
CA GLY A 361 6.49 6.71 14.48
C GLY A 361 6.90 8.04 13.84
N GLU A 362 7.78 7.94 12.87
CA GLU A 362 8.29 9.06 12.08
C GLU A 362 7.75 8.96 10.64
N CYS A 363 7.42 10.09 10.02
CA CYS A 363 6.95 10.10 8.63
C CYS A 363 7.72 11.12 7.79
N GLY A 364 8.37 10.64 6.72
CA GLY A 364 8.94 11.46 5.66
C GLY A 364 8.11 11.34 4.39
N ILE A 365 7.34 12.37 4.04
CA ILE A 365 6.46 12.35 2.88
C ILE A 365 6.78 13.50 1.93
N VAL A 366 6.92 13.21 0.63
CA VAL A 366 7.13 14.23 -0.42
C VAL A 366 5.80 14.61 -1.02
N ILE A 367 5.35 15.84 -0.75
CA ILE A 367 4.02 16.33 -1.17
C ILE A 367 4.10 17.78 -1.65
N PRO A 368 3.13 18.24 -2.46
CA PRO A 368 3.05 19.62 -2.91
C PRO A 368 2.84 20.61 -1.75
N SER A 369 3.38 21.83 -1.91
CA SER A 369 3.21 22.91 -0.93
C SER A 369 1.76 23.34 -0.68
N GLY A 370 0.81 22.92 -1.53
CA GLY A 370 -0.63 23.10 -1.31
C GLY A 370 -1.13 22.57 0.04
N ILE A 371 -0.41 21.62 0.67
CA ILE A 371 -0.72 21.18 2.04
C ILE A 371 -0.72 22.35 3.03
N TYR A 372 0.12 23.37 2.84
CA TYR A 372 0.26 24.52 3.72
C TYR A 372 -0.63 25.70 3.31
N THR A 373 -0.94 25.85 2.03
CA THR A 373 -1.55 27.07 1.48
C THR A 373 -3.03 26.90 1.14
N ASP A 374 -3.46 25.72 0.73
CA ASP A 374 -4.83 25.52 0.25
C ASP A 374 -5.86 25.54 1.40
N LEU A 375 -7.00 26.21 1.18
CA LEU A 375 -8.10 26.22 2.14
C LEU A 375 -8.68 24.81 2.36
N GLY A 376 -8.68 23.99 1.33
CA GLY A 376 -9.17 22.61 1.38
C GLY A 376 -8.33 21.66 2.25
N THR A 377 -7.10 22.04 2.62
CA THR A 377 -6.22 21.25 3.48
C THR A 377 -6.20 21.69 4.94
N LYS A 378 -7.06 22.66 5.31
CA LYS A 378 -7.10 23.22 6.67
C LYS A 378 -7.19 22.11 7.73
N ARG A 379 -8.11 21.16 7.56
CA ARG A 379 -8.30 20.10 8.55
C ARG A 379 -7.09 19.15 8.66
N LEU A 380 -6.43 18.82 7.54
CA LEU A 380 -5.19 18.04 7.55
C LEU A 380 -4.06 18.78 8.26
N ARG A 381 -3.94 20.11 8.04
CA ARG A 381 -2.96 20.93 8.76
C ARG A 381 -3.20 20.94 10.27
N GLU A 382 -4.46 21.05 10.70
CA GLU A 382 -4.81 20.99 12.11
C GLU A 382 -4.27 19.71 12.74
N ILE A 383 -4.47 18.55 12.12
CA ILE A 383 -3.92 17.27 12.62
C ILE A 383 -2.39 17.29 12.64
N LEU A 384 -1.77 17.76 11.54
CA LEU A 384 -0.30 17.82 11.46
C LEU A 384 0.31 18.62 12.59
N PHE A 385 -0.33 19.74 13.00
CA PHE A 385 0.21 20.62 14.03
C PHE A 385 -0.30 20.35 15.45
N GLU A 386 -1.46 19.68 15.59
CA GLU A 386 -2.05 19.39 16.91
C GLU A 386 -1.70 17.97 17.40
N GLU A 387 -1.60 16.99 16.47
CA GLU A 387 -1.41 15.59 16.82
C GLU A 387 -0.01 15.04 16.47
N SER A 388 0.84 15.85 15.80
CA SER A 388 2.22 15.47 15.49
C SER A 388 3.22 16.62 15.64
N LEU A 389 4.50 16.28 15.67
CA LEU A 389 5.60 17.26 15.66
C LEU A 389 6.17 17.32 14.23
N VAL A 390 5.98 18.44 13.55
CA VAL A 390 6.60 18.70 12.25
C VAL A 390 8.05 19.13 12.46
N THR A 391 8.99 18.26 12.13
CA THR A 391 10.44 18.45 12.38
C THR A 391 11.18 19.09 11.20
N GLY A 392 10.59 19.09 10.00
CA GLY A 392 11.16 19.68 8.80
C GLY A 392 10.13 19.89 7.70
N LEU A 393 10.38 20.88 6.85
CA LEU A 393 9.55 21.24 5.69
C LEU A 393 10.43 21.33 4.45
#